data_061cc042f8a36bc8c711c811d2743c4c
#
_entry.id   061cc042f8a36bc8c711c811d2743c4c
#
_cell.length_a   1.000
_cell.length_b   1.000
_cell.length_c   1.000
_cell.angle_alpha   90.00
_cell.angle_beta   90.00
_cell.angle_gamma   90.00
#
_symmetry.space_group_name_H-M   'P 1'
#
loop_
_entity.id
_entity.type
_entity.pdbx_description
1 polymer ?
#
loop_
_entity_poly.entity_id
_entity_poly.type
_entity_poly.pdbx_seq_one_letter_code
_entity_poly.pdbx_strand_id
1 'polypeptide(L)'
;MNRFVVAIVYLGVTASACQAESGLASYYSATAHRGELTCAHRTRPFGSMATVTYGAKSIRCRVNDRGPFIRGRVIDVSIGAARALGMMGAGVVQVVVE
;
A
#
# COMPACT_ATOMS: atom_id res chain seq x y z
N MET A 1 28.57 -16.89 -39.78
CA MET A 1 28.05 -16.99 -39.22
C MET A 1 27.64 -16.08 -38.45
N ASN A 2 27.04 -15.79 -38.31
CA ASN A 2 26.58 -14.98 -37.63
C ASN A 2 26.09 -15.01 -36.57
N ARG A 3 26.19 -14.87 -35.87
CA ARG A 3 25.81 -14.94 -34.90
C ARG A 3 25.25 -13.89 -34.36
N PHE A 4 24.44 -13.74 -33.95
CA PHE A 4 23.88 -12.82 -33.44
C PHE A 4 23.66 -12.78 -32.26
N VAL A 5 23.86 -12.27 -31.59
CA VAL A 5 23.81 -12.07 -30.41
C VAL A 5 22.76 -11.29 -30.09
N VAL A 6 21.86 -11.64 -29.77
CA VAL A 6 20.93 -10.91 -29.40
C VAL A 6 21.03 -10.43 -28.11
N ALA A 7 21.28 -9.45 -27.94
CA ALA A 7 21.46 -8.92 -26.70
C ALA A 7 20.16 -8.64 -26.18
N ILE A 8 19.70 -9.29 -25.44
CA ILE A 8 18.55 -9.01 -24.92
C ILE A 8 18.60 -8.02 -23.95
N VAL A 9 18.14 -7.04 -24.18
CA VAL A 9 18.23 -6.07 -23.33
C VAL A 9 17.10 -6.07 -22.44
N TYR A 10 17.23 -6.41 -21.41
CA TYR A 10 16.27 -6.27 -20.50
C TYR A 10 16.14 -4.98 -20.07
N LEU A 11 15.52 -4.23 -20.67
CA LEU A 11 15.34 -3.12 -20.21
C LEU A 11 14.80 -3.11 -19.01
N GLY A 12 15.33 -3.09 -18.21
CA GLY A 12 15.02 -2.89 -17.01
C GLY A 12 13.76 -2.43 -16.69
N VAL A 13 12.96 -3.06 -17.04
CA VAL A 13 11.87 -2.76 -16.64
C VAL A 13 11.75 -3.01 -15.33
N THR A 14 12.33 -2.57 -14.70
CA THR A 14 12.23 -2.66 -13.43
C THR A 14 11.08 -2.05 -13.08
N ALA A 15 10.20 -2.59 -13.22
CA ALA A 15 9.13 -2.14 -12.70
C ALA A 15 9.36 -1.95 -11.33
N SER A 16 9.51 -1.04 -11.02
CA SER A 16 9.59 -0.73 -9.76
C SER A 16 8.47 -1.12 -9.16
N ALA A 17 8.42 -2.04 -8.96
CA ALA A 17 7.40 -2.45 -8.63
C ALA A 17 6.91 -2.32 -7.39
N CYS A 18 5.90 -2.20 -7.38
CA CYS A 18 5.18 -2.32 -6.32
C CYS A 18 5.30 -3.67 -5.85
N GLN A 19 6.12 -3.93 -4.98
CA GLN A 19 6.16 -5.14 -4.44
C GLN A 19 5.08 -5.29 -3.48
N ALA A 20 4.30 -6.27 -3.54
CA ALA A 20 3.25 -6.55 -2.59
C ALA A 20 3.86 -6.81 -1.23
N GLU A 21 3.29 -6.21 -0.23
CA GLU A 21 3.69 -6.42 1.14
C GLU A 21 2.54 -7.00 1.92
N SER A 22 2.79 -8.01 2.71
CA SER A 22 1.75 -8.57 3.59
C SER A 22 2.07 -8.19 5.02
N GLY A 23 1.10 -7.85 5.75
CA GLY A 23 1.30 -7.50 7.15
C GLY A 23 0.04 -6.92 7.76
N LEU A 24 0.18 -6.38 8.94
CA LEU A 24 -0.98 -5.86 9.66
C LEU A 24 -1.24 -4.41 9.30
N ALA A 25 -2.50 -4.08 9.22
CA ALA A 25 -2.95 -2.71 9.04
C ALA A 25 -3.73 -2.27 10.26
N SER A 26 -3.60 -1.02 10.60
CA SER A 26 -4.46 -0.41 11.59
C SER A 26 -5.00 0.87 10.98
N TYR A 27 -5.83 1.60 11.71
CA TYR A 27 -6.32 2.85 11.19
C TYR A 27 -6.17 3.96 12.22
N TYR A 28 -6.17 5.18 11.74
CA TYR A 28 -6.01 6.31 12.60
C TYR A 28 -7.16 7.28 12.36
N SER A 29 -7.43 8.10 13.35
CA SER A 29 -8.51 9.03 13.20
C SER A 29 -7.96 10.38 12.88
N ALA A 30 -7.53 10.61 11.71
CA ALA A 30 -7.12 11.94 11.37
C ALA A 30 -8.28 12.64 10.82
N THR A 31 -8.41 13.86 11.16
CA THR A 31 -9.55 14.60 10.76
C THR A 31 -9.38 15.28 9.45
N ALA A 32 -8.28 15.08 8.80
CA ALA A 32 -8.04 15.88 7.65
C ALA A 32 -8.77 15.33 6.49
N HIS A 33 -9.42 15.96 5.75
CA HIS A 33 -9.98 15.64 4.46
C HIS A 33 -11.06 14.58 4.47
N ARG A 34 -12.26 15.02 4.81
CA ARG A 34 -13.36 14.13 4.75
C ARG A 34 -13.48 13.46 3.45
N GLY A 35 -13.65 12.19 3.45
CA GLY A 35 -13.90 11.45 2.23
C GLY A 35 -12.64 11.04 1.48
N GLU A 36 -11.50 11.53 1.87
CA GLU A 36 -10.31 11.13 1.17
C GLU A 36 -9.72 9.91 1.80
N LEU A 37 -9.32 8.94 0.99
CA LEU A 37 -8.70 7.76 1.52
C LEU A 37 -7.20 7.99 1.54
N THR A 38 -6.65 8.07 2.72
CA THR A 38 -5.20 8.29 2.87
C THR A 38 -4.60 7.21 3.73
N CYS A 39 -3.29 7.13 3.74
CA CYS A 39 -2.60 6.14 4.53
C CYS A 39 -1.18 6.58 4.86
N ALA A 40 -0.62 5.95 5.88
CA ALA A 40 0.76 6.15 6.27
C ALA A 40 1.54 4.91 5.90
N HIS A 41 2.68 5.08 5.28
CA HIS A 41 3.56 4.00 4.89
C HIS A 41 5.00 4.42 5.16
N ARG A 42 5.84 3.45 5.52
CA ARG A 42 7.18 3.80 5.95
C ARG A 42 8.07 4.34 4.84
N THR A 43 7.90 3.86 3.63
CA THR A 43 8.84 4.20 2.58
C THR A 43 8.24 4.64 1.26
N ARG A 44 6.99 4.37 1.00
CA ARG A 44 6.43 4.73 -0.31
C ARG A 44 6.37 6.24 -0.45
N PRO A 45 6.60 6.75 -1.64
CA PRO A 45 6.62 8.20 -1.82
C PRO A 45 5.32 8.87 -1.42
N PHE A 46 5.42 10.05 -0.84
CA PHE A 46 4.24 10.84 -0.55
C PHE A 46 3.52 11.15 -1.84
N GLY A 47 2.23 11.03 -1.82
CA GLY A 47 1.42 11.27 -2.99
C GLY A 47 1.17 10.04 -3.83
N SER A 48 1.92 8.97 -3.60
CA SER A 48 1.70 7.75 -4.37
C SER A 48 0.46 7.03 -3.85
N MET A 49 -0.11 6.22 -4.68
CA MET A 49 -1.30 5.47 -4.31
C MET A 49 -0.94 4.05 -3.96
N ALA A 50 -1.51 3.57 -2.89
CA ALA A 50 -1.33 2.18 -2.47
C ALA A 50 -2.65 1.47 -2.53
N THR A 51 -2.65 0.23 -2.99
CA THR A 51 -3.85 -0.59 -2.98
C THR A 51 -3.76 -1.51 -1.77
N VAL A 52 -4.77 -1.46 -0.94
CA VAL A 52 -4.82 -2.26 0.28
C VAL A 52 -5.96 -3.23 0.14
N THR A 53 -5.67 -4.49 0.32
CA THR A 53 -6.67 -5.55 0.20
C THR A 53 -6.85 -6.26 1.53
N TYR A 54 -8.07 -6.34 1.98
CA TYR A 54 -8.44 -7.06 3.17
C TYR A 54 -9.55 -8.04 2.79
N GLY A 55 -9.22 -9.30 2.75
CA GLY A 55 -10.19 -10.31 2.32
C GLY A 55 -10.59 -10.05 0.87
N ALA A 56 -11.85 -9.90 0.65
CA ALA A 56 -12.35 -9.67 -0.68
C ALA A 56 -12.47 -8.20 -1.06
N LYS A 57 -12.08 -7.30 -0.15
CA LYS A 57 -12.23 -5.87 -0.42
C LYS A 57 -10.91 -5.21 -0.64
N SER A 58 -10.87 -4.29 -1.56
CA SER A 58 -9.68 -3.51 -1.84
C SER A 58 -10.03 -2.04 -1.94
N ILE A 59 -9.12 -1.20 -1.49
CA ILE A 59 -9.26 0.24 -1.66
C ILE A 59 -7.91 0.79 -2.09
N ARG A 60 -7.93 2.00 -2.57
CA ARG A 60 -6.68 2.70 -2.86
C ARG A 60 -6.61 3.92 -1.96
N CYS A 61 -5.46 4.12 -1.37
CA CYS A 61 -5.26 5.28 -0.51
C CYS A 61 -4.01 6.02 -0.93
N ARG A 62 -4.00 7.31 -0.67
CA ARG A 62 -2.85 8.14 -1.03
C ARG A 62 -1.92 8.21 0.17
N VAL A 63 -0.68 7.93 -0.03
CA VAL A 63 0.32 7.97 1.04
C VAL A 63 0.60 9.43 1.37
N ASN A 64 0.34 9.82 2.61
CA ASN A 64 0.60 11.19 3.02
C ASN A 64 1.27 11.28 4.38
N ASP A 65 1.75 10.18 4.92
CA ASP A 65 2.40 10.20 6.21
C ASP A 65 3.36 9.01 6.33
N ARG A 66 4.21 9.02 7.33
CA ARG A 66 5.17 7.97 7.61
C ARG A 66 4.71 7.12 8.79
N GLY A 67 5.07 5.87 8.75
CA GLY A 67 4.68 4.86 9.71
C GLY A 67 3.88 3.80 9.02
N PRO A 68 3.38 2.83 9.76
CA PRO A 68 3.53 2.62 11.20
C PRO A 68 4.92 2.08 11.54
N PHE A 69 5.33 2.30 12.78
CA PHE A 69 6.64 1.83 13.20
C PHE A 69 6.55 0.70 14.21
N ILE A 70 5.43 0.03 14.25
CA ILE A 70 5.23 -1.09 15.14
C ILE A 70 5.52 -2.36 14.36
N ARG A 71 6.26 -3.25 14.97
CA ARG A 71 6.66 -4.47 14.29
C ARG A 71 5.43 -5.23 13.76
N GLY A 72 5.51 -5.68 12.55
CA GLY A 72 4.42 -6.41 11.91
C GLY A 72 3.39 -5.56 11.22
N ARG A 73 3.41 -4.22 11.47
CA ARG A 73 2.47 -3.34 10.83
C ARG A 73 3.07 -2.80 9.57
N VAL A 74 2.33 -2.81 8.51
CA VAL A 74 2.83 -2.32 7.22
C VAL A 74 2.13 -1.08 6.75
N ILE A 75 0.96 -0.77 7.27
CA ILE A 75 0.23 0.40 6.81
C ILE A 75 -0.78 0.84 7.86
N ASP A 76 -1.01 2.13 7.94
CA ASP A 76 -2.07 2.67 8.76
C ASP A 76 -2.97 3.40 7.80
N VAL A 77 -4.23 3.10 7.80
CA VAL A 77 -5.16 3.71 6.86
C VAL A 77 -6.09 4.71 7.56
N SER A 78 -6.60 5.65 6.82
CA SER A 78 -7.53 6.62 7.37
C SER A 78 -8.84 5.93 7.75
N ILE A 79 -9.64 6.59 8.56
CA ILE A 79 -10.92 6.02 8.96
C ILE A 79 -11.79 5.74 7.75
N GLY A 80 -11.79 6.63 6.77
CA GLY A 80 -12.58 6.39 5.57
C GLY A 80 -12.13 5.12 4.85
N ALA A 81 -10.82 4.89 4.77
CA ALA A 81 -10.30 3.70 4.15
C ALA A 81 -10.66 2.46 4.98
N ALA A 82 -10.58 2.57 6.30
CA ALA A 82 -10.91 1.46 7.17
C ALA A 82 -12.39 1.08 7.03
N ARG A 83 -13.26 2.06 6.91
CA ARG A 83 -14.67 1.77 6.70
C ARG A 83 -14.88 1.09 5.36
N ALA A 84 -14.23 1.58 4.33
CA ALA A 84 -14.38 0.99 3.01
C ALA A 84 -13.87 -0.44 2.97
N LEU A 85 -12.85 -0.75 3.78
CA LEU A 85 -12.33 -2.10 3.85
C LEU A 85 -13.14 -2.99 4.79
N GLY A 86 -14.02 -2.42 5.58
CA GLY A 86 -14.80 -3.20 6.52
C GLY A 86 -14.00 -3.66 7.73
N MET A 87 -12.95 -2.94 8.09
CA MET A 87 -12.08 -3.37 9.17
C MET A 87 -12.31 -2.65 10.49
N MET A 88 -13.28 -1.76 10.55
CA MET A 88 -13.47 -0.95 11.74
C MET A 88 -13.68 -1.79 13.00
N GLY A 89 -14.44 -2.84 12.89
CA GLY A 89 -14.73 -3.64 14.07
C GLY A 89 -13.53 -4.45 14.55
N ALA A 90 -12.72 -4.91 13.65
CA ALA A 90 -11.57 -5.72 14.01
C ALA A 90 -10.39 -4.88 14.48
N GLY A 91 -10.26 -3.70 13.98
CA GLY A 91 -9.22 -2.77 14.40
C GLY A 91 -7.87 -3.01 13.72
N VAL A 92 -7.28 -4.14 13.91
CA VAL A 92 -6.00 -4.47 13.29
C VAL A 92 -6.21 -5.75 12.53
N VAL A 93 -5.89 -5.74 11.26
CA VAL A 93 -6.18 -6.86 10.38
C VAL A 93 -5.02 -7.15 9.44
N GLN A 94 -4.98 -8.35 8.94
CA GLN A 94 -3.96 -8.76 7.98
C GLN A 94 -4.38 -8.29 6.60
N VAL A 95 -3.49 -7.61 5.92
CA VAL A 95 -3.77 -7.06 4.58
C VAL A 95 -2.61 -7.32 3.64
N VAL A 96 -2.87 -7.05 2.37
CA VAL A 96 -1.83 -7.04 1.36
C VAL A 96 -1.81 -5.63 0.80
N VAL A 97 -0.65 -5.04 0.69
CA VAL A 97 -0.48 -3.68 0.17
C VAL A 97 0.28 -3.76 -1.13
N GLU A 98 -0.27 -3.17 -2.17
CA GLU A 98 0.41 -3.17 -3.46
C GLU A 98 0.59 -1.79 -4.06
#